data_a5d84677952b1788839300b29ea2443e
#
_entry.id   a5d84677952b1788839300b29ea2443e
#
_cell.length_a   1.000
_cell.length_b   1.000
_cell.length_c   1.000
_cell.angle_alpha   90.00
_cell.angle_beta   90.00
_cell.angle_gamma   90.00
#
_symmetry.space_group_name_H-M   'P 1'
#
loop_
_entity.id
_entity.type
_entity.pdbx_description
1 polymer ?
#
loop_
_entity_poly.entity_id
_entity_poly.type
_entity_poly.pdbx_seq_one_letter_code
_entity_poly.pdbx_strand_id
1 'polypeptide(L)'
;MRLLPSLLLFLALCAHAQSVQLLVQSSPLAGFRYSDAATVMPLLQPGDSLDLVREGDNPHDPNAVRVEWRGHKLGYVPRRENAALAWGLDRGTELRARVSKLSDHPNPARRIEFEVYIE
;
A
#
# COMPACT_ATOMS: atom_id res chain seq x y z
N MET A 1 12.29 34.10 53.35
CA MET A 1 11.18 33.33 52.78
C MET A 1 11.53 32.96 51.36
N ARG A 2 11.80 31.69 51.15
CA ARG A 2 12.20 31.23 49.83
C ARG A 2 11.02 30.60 49.15
N LEU A 3 10.60 31.24 48.08
CA LEU A 3 9.69 30.64 47.13
C LEU A 3 10.46 29.58 46.34
N LEU A 4 10.15 28.36 46.64
CA LEU A 4 10.54 27.25 45.75
C LEU A 4 9.81 27.45 44.42
N PRO A 5 10.54 27.61 43.32
CA PRO A 5 9.88 27.51 42.04
C PRO A 5 9.28 26.11 41.96
N SER A 6 7.98 26.07 41.90
CA SER A 6 7.34 24.81 41.50
C SER A 6 7.91 24.46 40.12
N LEU A 7 8.77 23.46 40.12
CA LEU A 7 9.19 22.86 38.89
C LEU A 7 7.95 22.19 38.29
N LEU A 8 7.24 22.95 37.50
CA LEU A 8 6.26 22.37 36.63
C LEU A 8 7.05 21.52 35.62
N LEU A 9 7.22 20.28 36.00
CA LEU A 9 7.65 19.28 35.08
C LEU A 9 6.50 19.11 34.09
N PHE A 10 6.54 19.88 33.01
CA PHE A 10 5.77 19.55 31.84
C PHE A 10 6.40 18.29 31.24
N LEU A 11 5.94 17.16 31.73
CA LEU A 11 5.96 15.97 30.92
C LEU A 11 5.06 16.27 29.74
N ALA A 12 5.65 16.84 28.70
CA ALA A 12 5.04 16.76 27.41
C ALA A 12 4.92 15.26 27.08
N LEU A 13 3.82 14.69 27.49
CA LEU A 13 3.35 13.46 26.89
C LEU A 13 3.18 13.79 25.42
N CYS A 14 4.24 13.59 24.64
CA CYS A 14 4.05 13.35 23.23
C CYS A 14 3.13 12.14 23.15
N ALA A 15 1.83 12.42 23.08
CA ALA A 15 0.90 11.41 22.64
C ALA A 15 1.32 11.10 21.21
N HIS A 16 2.22 10.14 21.05
CA HIS A 16 2.35 9.45 19.79
C HIS A 16 1.01 8.77 19.61
N ALA A 17 0.13 9.43 18.83
CA ALA A 17 -1.02 8.74 18.31
C ALA A 17 -0.45 7.56 17.51
N GLN A 18 -0.38 6.40 18.14
CA GLN A 18 -0.09 5.18 17.44
C GLN A 18 -1.27 4.94 16.51
N SER A 19 -1.07 5.24 15.22
CA SER A 19 -2.04 4.84 14.22
C SER A 19 -2.03 3.32 14.17
N VAL A 20 -3.17 2.72 14.48
CA VAL A 20 -3.37 1.28 14.34
C VAL A 20 -3.59 1.01 12.85
N GLN A 21 -2.69 0.24 12.26
CA GLN A 21 -2.83 -0.22 10.89
C GLN A 21 -3.43 -1.62 10.90
N LEU A 22 -4.53 -1.80 10.18
CA LEU A 22 -5.16 -3.09 10.00
C LEU A 22 -4.79 -3.66 8.64
N LEU A 23 -4.07 -4.77 8.63
CA LEU A 23 -3.78 -5.50 7.40
C LEU A 23 -5.07 -6.08 6.84
N VAL A 24 -5.40 -5.72 5.61
CA VAL A 24 -6.58 -6.22 4.91
C VAL A 24 -6.21 -7.40 4.02
N GLN A 25 -5.11 -7.29 3.30
CA GLN A 25 -4.73 -8.28 2.29
C GLN A 25 -3.23 -8.18 2.02
N SER A 26 -2.62 -9.34 1.75
CA SER A 26 -1.26 -9.46 1.25
C SER A 26 -1.32 -10.20 -0.08
N SER A 27 -0.73 -9.64 -1.12
CA SER A 27 -0.88 -10.15 -2.47
C SER A 27 0.41 -10.09 -3.27
N PRO A 28 0.63 -11.04 -4.20
CA PRO A 28 1.59 -10.84 -5.27
C PRO A 28 1.03 -9.82 -6.27
N LEU A 29 1.91 -9.23 -7.05
CA LEU A 29 1.52 -8.32 -8.13
C LEU A 29 1.29 -9.10 -9.41
N ALA A 30 0.13 -8.93 -10.03
CA ALA A 30 -0.18 -9.52 -11.33
C ALA A 30 0.19 -8.54 -12.47
N GLY A 31 0.53 -9.10 -13.65
CA GLY A 31 0.73 -8.29 -14.86
C GLY A 31 2.06 -7.56 -14.93
N PHE A 32 3.06 -7.96 -14.17
CA PHE A 32 4.40 -7.36 -14.18
C PHE A 32 4.97 -7.17 -15.59
N ARG A 33 4.78 -8.15 -16.48
CA ARG A 33 5.34 -8.12 -17.84
C ARG A 33 4.72 -7.06 -18.75
N TYR A 34 3.53 -6.59 -18.42
CA TYR A 34 2.74 -5.68 -19.27
C TYR A 34 2.71 -4.26 -18.71
N SER A 35 3.69 -3.90 -17.90
CA SER A 35 3.72 -2.65 -17.16
C SER A 35 5.12 -2.05 -17.11
N ASP A 36 5.26 -0.92 -16.40
CA ASP A 36 6.55 -0.27 -16.15
C ASP A 36 7.33 -0.91 -14.99
N ALA A 37 6.83 -2.01 -14.43
CA ALA A 37 7.42 -2.60 -13.22
C ALA A 37 8.91 -2.94 -13.39
N ALA A 38 9.27 -3.56 -14.50
CA ALA A 38 10.68 -3.92 -14.74
C ALA A 38 11.60 -2.70 -14.77
N THR A 39 11.12 -1.58 -15.33
CA THR A 39 11.89 -0.34 -15.43
C THR A 39 12.10 0.32 -14.08
N VAL A 40 11.08 0.33 -13.22
CA VAL A 40 11.15 1.03 -11.93
C VAL A 40 11.59 0.14 -10.78
N MET A 41 11.59 -1.16 -10.95
CA MET A 41 11.93 -2.10 -9.88
C MET A 41 13.27 -1.81 -9.18
N PRO A 42 14.34 -1.40 -9.87
CA PRO A 42 15.59 -1.02 -9.20
C PRO A 42 15.45 0.14 -8.23
N LEU A 43 14.40 0.94 -8.35
CA LEU A 43 14.13 2.11 -7.49
C LEU A 43 13.19 1.79 -6.34
N LEU A 44 12.48 0.67 -6.41
CA LEU A 44 11.54 0.27 -5.37
C LEU A 44 12.25 -0.23 -4.12
N GLN A 45 11.63 0.04 -2.98
CA GLN A 45 12.07 -0.47 -1.67
C GLN A 45 10.89 -1.00 -0.88
N PRO A 46 11.09 -2.03 -0.05
CA PRO A 46 10.04 -2.45 0.91
C PRO A 46 9.58 -1.25 1.74
N GLY A 47 8.29 -1.14 1.93
CA GLY A 47 7.67 -0.02 2.63
C GLY A 47 7.24 1.14 1.74
N ASP A 48 7.67 1.19 0.48
CA ASP A 48 7.23 2.23 -0.45
C ASP A 48 5.72 2.23 -0.61
N SER A 49 5.11 3.42 -0.56
CA SER A 49 3.68 3.59 -0.80
C SER A 49 3.30 3.28 -2.23
N LEU A 50 2.19 2.59 -2.37
CA LEU A 50 1.59 2.27 -3.66
C LEU A 50 0.18 2.87 -3.72
N ASP A 51 -0.26 3.19 -4.92
CA ASP A 51 -1.61 3.67 -5.17
C ASP A 51 -2.46 2.57 -5.78
N LEU A 52 -3.65 2.39 -5.25
CA LEU A 52 -4.65 1.48 -5.80
C LEU A 52 -5.64 2.29 -6.63
N VAL A 53 -5.70 2.00 -7.91
CA VAL A 53 -6.54 2.73 -8.87
C VAL A 53 -7.61 1.82 -9.43
N ARG A 54 -8.86 2.17 -9.17
CA ARG A 54 -10.02 1.40 -9.63
C ARG A 54 -10.21 1.58 -11.14
N GLU A 55 -10.28 0.47 -11.87
CA GLU A 55 -10.58 0.44 -13.30
C GLU A 55 -11.93 -0.25 -13.55
N GLY A 56 -13.02 0.41 -13.20
CA GLY A 56 -14.36 -0.14 -13.36
C GLY A 56 -14.79 -0.36 -14.81
N ASP A 57 -14.14 0.31 -15.75
CA ASP A 57 -14.37 0.20 -17.19
C ASP A 57 -13.41 -0.78 -17.89
N ASN A 58 -12.62 -1.52 -17.13
CA ASN A 58 -11.71 -2.51 -17.71
C ASN A 58 -12.52 -3.60 -18.44
N PRO A 59 -12.29 -3.81 -19.76
CA PRO A 59 -13.10 -4.76 -20.52
C PRO A 59 -12.83 -6.22 -20.18
N HIS A 60 -11.71 -6.52 -19.54
CA HIS A 60 -11.31 -7.88 -19.20
C HIS A 60 -11.70 -8.27 -17.76
N ASP A 61 -11.88 -7.28 -16.90
CA ASP A 61 -12.15 -7.52 -15.48
C ASP A 61 -12.88 -6.32 -14.86
N PRO A 62 -14.19 -6.44 -14.59
CA PRO A 62 -14.95 -5.35 -13.99
C PRO A 62 -14.51 -4.99 -12.58
N ASN A 63 -13.75 -5.85 -11.91
CA ASN A 63 -13.19 -5.62 -10.58
C ASN A 63 -11.71 -5.21 -10.61
N ALA A 64 -11.18 -4.81 -11.75
CA ALA A 64 -9.78 -4.49 -11.88
C ALA A 64 -9.36 -3.35 -10.95
N VAL A 65 -8.27 -3.59 -10.23
CA VAL A 65 -7.59 -2.61 -9.39
C VAL A 65 -6.14 -2.54 -9.83
N ARG A 66 -5.77 -1.41 -10.44
CA ARG A 66 -4.40 -1.16 -10.89
C ARG A 66 -3.55 -0.75 -9.70
N VAL A 67 -2.32 -1.23 -9.68
CA VAL A 67 -1.31 -0.87 -8.67
C VAL A 67 -0.29 0.04 -9.33
N GLU A 68 -0.08 1.22 -8.74
CA GLU A 68 0.86 2.22 -9.24
C GLU A 68 1.87 2.63 -8.18
N TRP A 69 3.03 3.03 -8.64
CA TRP A 69 4.07 3.67 -7.83
C TRP A 69 4.49 4.97 -8.50
N ARG A 70 4.28 6.09 -7.82
CA ARG A 70 4.62 7.43 -8.33
C ARG A 70 4.15 7.65 -9.78
N GLY A 71 2.92 7.23 -10.08
CA GLY A 71 2.33 7.35 -11.41
C GLY A 71 2.74 6.26 -12.41
N HIS A 72 3.66 5.37 -12.04
CA HIS A 72 4.03 4.24 -12.89
C HIS A 72 3.16 3.04 -12.61
N LYS A 73 2.55 2.51 -13.66
CA LYS A 73 1.78 1.28 -13.56
C LYS A 73 2.72 0.11 -13.31
N LEU A 74 2.56 -0.55 -12.17
CA LEU A 74 3.31 -1.76 -11.83
C LEU A 74 2.58 -3.03 -12.28
N GLY A 75 1.28 -3.01 -12.24
CA GLY A 75 0.44 -4.16 -12.55
C GLY A 75 -0.92 -4.05 -11.92
N TYR A 76 -1.46 -5.17 -11.48
CA TYR A 76 -2.81 -5.28 -10.90
C TYR A 76 -2.81 -6.14 -9.66
N VAL A 77 -3.81 -5.91 -8.83
CA VAL A 77 -4.20 -6.89 -7.81
C VAL A 77 -4.64 -8.16 -8.53
N PRO A 78 -4.20 -9.35 -8.13
CA PRO A 78 -4.61 -10.59 -8.79
C PRO A 78 -6.13 -10.71 -8.87
N ARG A 79 -6.63 -11.11 -10.02
CA ARG A 79 -8.06 -11.15 -10.32
C ARG A 79 -8.88 -11.92 -9.29
N ARG A 80 -8.36 -13.05 -8.80
CA ARG A 80 -9.05 -13.88 -7.80
C ARG A 80 -9.08 -13.27 -6.39
N GLU A 81 -8.38 -12.15 -6.18
CA GLU A 81 -8.25 -11.50 -4.86
C GLU A 81 -8.71 -10.05 -4.88
N ASN A 82 -9.28 -9.57 -6.00
CA ASN A 82 -9.53 -8.14 -6.17
C ASN A 82 -10.95 -7.68 -5.81
N ALA A 83 -11.92 -8.59 -5.75
CA ALA A 83 -13.33 -8.22 -5.58
C ALA A 83 -13.59 -7.40 -4.32
N ALA A 84 -13.04 -7.80 -3.18
CA ALA A 84 -13.23 -7.10 -1.93
C ALA A 84 -12.59 -5.70 -1.95
N LEU A 85 -11.41 -5.58 -2.56
CA LEU A 85 -10.72 -4.29 -2.70
C LEU A 85 -11.48 -3.36 -3.65
N ALA A 86 -11.94 -3.88 -4.79
CA ALA A 86 -12.75 -3.13 -5.75
C ALA A 86 -14.01 -2.59 -5.07
N TRP A 87 -14.69 -3.41 -4.32
CA TRP A 87 -15.88 -3.02 -3.59
C TRP A 87 -15.59 -1.96 -2.52
N GLY A 88 -14.50 -2.12 -1.78
CA GLY A 88 -14.06 -1.13 -0.80
C GLY A 88 -13.78 0.23 -1.43
N LEU A 89 -13.02 0.24 -2.53
CA LEU A 89 -12.71 1.47 -3.27
C LEU A 89 -13.98 2.13 -3.81
N ASP A 90 -14.91 1.36 -4.36
CA ASP A 90 -16.16 1.88 -4.91
C ASP A 90 -17.04 2.52 -3.83
N ARG A 91 -16.91 2.09 -2.58
CA ARG A 91 -17.63 2.68 -1.44
C ARG A 91 -16.90 3.87 -0.80
N GLY A 92 -15.74 4.23 -1.30
CA GLY A 92 -14.93 5.30 -0.73
C GLY A 92 -14.11 4.91 0.48
N THR A 93 -13.89 3.62 0.72
CA THR A 93 -12.97 3.17 1.78
C THR A 93 -11.55 3.60 1.42
N GLU A 94 -10.86 4.25 2.35
CA GLU A 94 -9.46 4.61 2.18
C GLU A 94 -8.58 3.38 2.38
N LEU A 95 -8.31 2.68 1.29
CA LEU A 95 -7.36 1.59 1.27
C LEU A 95 -5.98 2.14 0.94
N ARG A 96 -5.01 1.77 1.75
CA ARG A 96 -3.61 2.11 1.52
C ARG A 96 -2.85 0.85 1.13
N ALA A 97 -1.78 1.03 0.37
CA ALA A 97 -0.95 -0.08 -0.06
C ALA A 97 0.52 0.28 0.04
N ARG A 98 1.35 -0.74 0.24
CA ARG A 98 2.80 -0.60 0.30
C ARG A 98 3.48 -1.86 -0.21
N VAL A 99 4.68 -1.68 -0.74
CA VAL A 99 5.55 -2.80 -1.08
C VAL A 99 5.91 -3.55 0.20
N SER A 100 5.68 -4.86 0.23
CA SER A 100 6.07 -5.70 1.37
C SER A 100 7.33 -6.50 1.10
N LYS A 101 7.51 -6.97 -0.13
CA LYS A 101 8.66 -7.80 -0.49
C LYS A 101 9.05 -7.58 -1.93
N LEU A 102 10.35 -7.55 -2.18
CA LEU A 102 10.95 -7.50 -3.50
C LEU A 102 11.91 -8.68 -3.66
N SER A 103 11.94 -9.28 -4.83
CA SER A 103 12.89 -10.33 -5.16
C SER A 103 13.24 -10.30 -6.65
N ASP A 104 14.35 -10.94 -6.99
CA ASP A 104 14.80 -11.12 -8.37
C ASP A 104 14.38 -12.49 -8.95
N HIS A 105 13.32 -13.06 -8.39
CA HIS A 105 12.82 -14.36 -8.79
C HIS A 105 12.66 -14.46 -10.32
N PRO A 106 13.04 -15.59 -10.95
CA PRO A 106 12.88 -15.75 -12.40
C PRO A 106 11.44 -15.60 -12.89
N ASN A 107 10.47 -16.00 -12.06
CA ASN A 107 9.07 -15.80 -12.36
C ASN A 107 8.66 -14.36 -11.99
N PRO A 108 8.29 -13.51 -12.98
CA PRO A 108 7.91 -12.12 -12.70
C PRO A 108 6.74 -11.99 -11.72
N ALA A 109 5.84 -12.96 -11.66
CA ALA A 109 4.71 -12.96 -10.74
C ALA A 109 5.12 -13.03 -9.26
N ARG A 110 6.38 -13.33 -8.98
CA ARG A 110 6.93 -13.45 -7.63
C ARG A 110 7.93 -12.36 -7.26
N ARG A 111 8.09 -11.37 -8.11
CA ARG A 111 9.10 -10.31 -7.89
C ARG A 111 8.64 -9.23 -6.95
N ILE A 112 7.36 -8.89 -6.97
CA ILE A 112 6.79 -7.84 -6.12
C ILE A 112 5.61 -8.40 -5.35
N GLU A 113 5.66 -8.25 -4.03
CA GLU A 113 4.52 -8.50 -3.15
C GLU A 113 4.16 -7.18 -2.46
N PHE A 114 2.89 -6.98 -2.20
CA PHE A 114 2.39 -5.78 -1.55
C PHE A 114 1.32 -6.11 -0.50
N GLU A 115 1.16 -5.19 0.40
CA GLU A 115 0.14 -5.26 1.45
C GLU A 115 -0.86 -4.13 1.26
N VAL A 116 -2.13 -4.45 1.49
CA VAL A 116 -3.21 -3.47 1.58
C VAL A 116 -3.65 -3.36 3.04
N TYR A 117 -3.78 -2.15 3.54
CA TYR A 117 -4.12 -1.89 4.92
C TYR A 117 -5.04 -0.68 5.07
N ILE A 118 -5.66 -0.57 6.23
CA ILE A 118 -6.49 0.56 6.66
C ILE A 118 -5.84 1.14 7.91
N GLU A 119 -5.75 2.45 7.96
CA GLU A 119 -5.34 3.19 9.17
C GLU A 119 -6.53 3.59 10.02
#